data_a7118262d0984814a64d216ebf63434c
#
_entry.id   a7118262d0984814a64d216ebf63434c
#
_cell.length_a   1.000
_cell.length_b   1.000
_cell.length_c   1.000
_cell.angle_alpha   90.00
_cell.angle_beta   90.00
_cell.angle_gamma   90.00
#
_symmetry.space_group_name_H-M   'P 1'
#
loop_
_entity.id
_entity.type
_entity.pdbx_description
1 polymer ?
#
loop_
_entity_poly.entity_id
_entity_poly.type
_entity_poly.pdbx_seq_one_letter_code
_entity_poly.pdbx_strand_id
1 'polypeptide(L)'
;MTENFSEIINEETAPQKLLQWSGEYERTCGHKPLALIHSYGCQQNVSDGEKIKGMLSKVGYEFTSDVNEAQLILYNTCAVRENAEDKVFGKLGDLKHLKENNPELIIGICGCMAQQKHVAEKIKKTYRQVDLVFGTFAYNDMYNMLWEIISKHDRIFNLSENHVDINEDFLQLRDDKIRAFVPIMYGCNNFCTYCIVPYVRGRERSRKPESVIAEVKALVKNGYKEITLLGQNVNSYSYGFPELLKELDKIEGDFRIRFMSSHPKDASHELIDAILECKKVCKHLHLPVQAGSDRILKLMNRRYTTADYLKIIDYARSKDPEFSFTTDLIVGFPSETYEEFCETKELIKKVKYDNIYSFVYSRRSGTKAAEMEDHISDKQKGLWLRELLLEQREVSTAWLSRFVGRTVTVLPTGEGRTGADYLTGKSDEDMIVEVKADKKYIGKFIQVRITKAMNWALSGELVEDK
;
A
#
# COMPACT_ATOMS: atom_id res chain seq x y z
N MET A 1 62.70 -12.72 15.17
CA MET A 1 61.24 -12.56 15.34
C MET A 1 60.81 -11.47 14.39
N THR A 2 60.36 -11.85 13.23
CA THR A 2 59.84 -10.99 12.20
C THR A 2 58.32 -11.13 12.22
N GLU A 3 57.64 -10.15 12.82
CA GLU A 3 56.19 -10.09 12.80
C GLU A 3 55.74 -9.73 11.38
N ASN A 4 55.09 -10.67 10.74
CA ASN A 4 54.31 -10.44 9.52
C ASN A 4 53.07 -9.62 9.91
N PHE A 5 53.10 -8.32 9.64
CA PHE A 5 51.86 -7.54 9.49
C PHE A 5 51.29 -7.94 8.13
N SER A 6 50.34 -8.90 8.15
CA SER A 6 49.43 -9.12 7.03
C SER A 6 48.57 -7.87 6.90
N GLU A 7 48.75 -7.14 5.81
CA GLU A 7 47.86 -6.09 5.35
C GLU A 7 46.42 -6.62 5.36
N ILE A 8 45.60 -6.13 6.31
CA ILE A 8 44.16 -6.26 6.23
C ILE A 8 43.78 -5.34 5.08
N ILE A 9 43.66 -5.88 3.89
CA ILE A 9 43.02 -5.22 2.76
C ILE A 9 41.54 -5.06 3.20
N ASN A 10 41.18 -3.86 3.59
CA ASN A 10 39.81 -3.49 3.80
C ASN A 10 39.12 -3.48 2.42
N GLU A 11 38.50 -4.60 2.05
CA GLU A 11 37.71 -4.65 0.81
C GLU A 11 36.58 -3.62 0.94
N GLU A 12 36.54 -2.67 0.02
CA GLU A 12 35.48 -1.68 -0.06
C GLU A 12 34.12 -2.35 -0.18
N THR A 13 33.15 -1.91 0.61
CA THR A 13 31.78 -2.42 0.56
C THR A 13 31.06 -1.97 -0.72
N ALA A 14 30.07 -2.72 -1.17
CA ALA A 14 29.30 -2.36 -2.38
C ALA A 14 28.72 -0.92 -2.34
N PRO A 15 28.20 -0.40 -1.22
CA PRO A 15 27.81 1.00 -1.12
C PRO A 15 28.96 1.99 -1.40
N GLN A 16 30.16 1.71 -0.90
CA GLN A 16 31.34 2.57 -1.13
C GLN A 16 31.76 2.57 -2.59
N LYS A 17 31.79 1.37 -3.21
CA LYS A 17 32.10 1.21 -4.65
C LYS A 17 31.07 1.93 -5.54
N LEU A 18 29.77 1.81 -5.21
CA LEU A 18 28.71 2.52 -5.92
C LEU A 18 28.82 4.05 -5.79
N LEU A 19 29.16 4.54 -4.60
CA LEU A 19 29.34 5.97 -4.36
C LEU A 19 30.55 6.52 -5.14
N GLN A 20 31.65 5.75 -5.20
CA GLN A 20 32.80 6.10 -6.00
C GLN A 20 32.47 6.13 -7.50
N TRP A 21 31.81 5.09 -8.00
CA TRP A 21 31.34 5.03 -9.38
C TRP A 21 30.43 6.20 -9.74
N SER A 22 29.47 6.55 -8.86
CA SER A 22 28.58 7.69 -9.04
C SER A 22 29.35 9.03 -9.13
N GLY A 23 30.39 9.20 -8.31
CA GLY A 23 31.27 10.38 -8.36
C GLY A 23 32.12 10.43 -9.63
N GLU A 24 32.54 9.28 -10.19
CA GLU A 24 33.25 9.19 -11.47
C GLU A 24 32.30 9.50 -12.63
N TYR A 25 31.08 8.97 -12.57
CA TYR A 25 30.02 9.27 -13.53
C TYR A 25 29.74 10.79 -13.59
N GLU A 26 29.56 11.43 -12.43
CA GLU A 26 29.31 12.88 -12.34
C GLU A 26 30.45 13.71 -12.94
N ARG A 27 31.71 13.31 -12.69
CA ARG A 27 32.87 13.99 -13.27
C ARG A 27 32.94 13.84 -14.81
N THR A 28 32.47 12.70 -15.33
CA THR A 28 32.53 12.41 -16.77
C THR A 28 31.37 13.00 -17.54
N CYS A 29 30.14 12.90 -16.98
CA CYS A 29 28.90 13.31 -17.63
C CYS A 29 28.42 14.71 -17.25
N GLY A 30 28.99 15.32 -16.17
CA GLY A 30 28.60 16.64 -15.68
C GLY A 30 27.34 16.66 -14.82
N HIS A 31 26.74 15.51 -14.54
CA HIS A 31 25.59 15.33 -13.65
C HIS A 31 25.65 13.95 -12.99
N LYS A 32 24.96 13.80 -11.86
CA LYS A 32 24.85 12.51 -11.16
C LYS A 32 24.04 11.49 -11.96
N PRO A 33 24.23 10.18 -11.72
CA PRO A 33 23.38 9.18 -12.34
C PRO A 33 21.94 9.34 -11.88
N LEU A 34 21.00 9.26 -12.82
CA LEU A 34 19.56 9.43 -12.59
C LEU A 34 18.85 8.07 -12.49
N ALA A 35 18.02 7.92 -11.49
CA ALA A 35 17.16 6.74 -11.33
C ALA A 35 15.68 7.11 -11.49
N LEU A 36 14.94 6.29 -12.25
CA LEU A 36 13.50 6.33 -12.32
C LEU A 36 12.95 5.16 -11.51
N ILE A 37 12.28 5.47 -10.40
CA ILE A 37 11.63 4.47 -9.56
C ILE A 37 10.13 4.66 -9.66
N HIS A 38 9.42 3.66 -10.20
CA HIS A 38 7.97 3.70 -10.32
C HIS A 38 7.31 2.53 -9.60
N SER A 39 6.41 2.83 -8.66
CA SER A 39 5.69 1.82 -7.87
C SER A 39 4.30 1.59 -8.44
N TYR A 40 4.04 0.35 -8.85
CA TYR A 40 2.72 -0.12 -9.27
C TYR A 40 2.09 -0.93 -8.13
N GLY A 41 0.92 -0.55 -7.65
CA GLY A 41 0.17 -1.40 -6.73
C GLY A 41 -0.36 -0.72 -5.46
N CYS A 42 -0.07 -1.29 -4.30
CA CYS A 42 -0.62 -0.85 -3.02
C CYS A 42 0.28 0.19 -2.33
N GLN A 43 -0.22 0.78 -1.24
CA GLN A 43 0.52 1.75 -0.42
C GLN A 43 1.84 1.18 0.13
N GLN A 44 1.88 -0.13 0.44
CA GLN A 44 3.12 -0.79 0.85
C GLN A 44 4.18 -0.75 -0.26
N ASN A 45 3.80 -0.94 -1.53
CA ASN A 45 4.74 -0.81 -2.65
C ASN A 45 5.23 0.65 -2.80
N VAL A 46 4.37 1.64 -2.56
CA VAL A 46 4.81 3.04 -2.55
C VAL A 46 5.88 3.26 -1.48
N SER A 47 5.61 2.83 -0.25
CA SER A 47 6.59 2.92 0.84
C SER A 47 7.90 2.14 0.56
N ASP A 48 7.81 0.96 -0.07
CA ASP A 48 8.99 0.20 -0.49
C ASP A 48 9.80 0.98 -1.55
N GLY A 49 9.12 1.65 -2.51
CA GLY A 49 9.74 2.52 -3.51
C GLY A 49 10.45 3.73 -2.90
N GLU A 50 9.86 4.36 -1.88
CA GLU A 50 10.46 5.46 -1.12
C GLU A 50 11.73 5.03 -0.37
N LYS A 51 11.76 3.79 0.16
CA LYS A 51 12.97 3.18 0.74
C LYS A 51 14.06 2.95 -0.31
N ILE A 52 13.69 2.39 -1.46
CA ILE A 52 14.62 2.19 -2.59
C ILE A 52 15.23 3.53 -3.02
N LYS A 53 14.42 4.58 -3.16
CA LYS A 53 14.92 5.94 -3.44
C LYS A 53 15.92 6.41 -2.37
N GLY A 54 15.60 6.21 -1.09
CA GLY A 54 16.50 6.55 0.01
C GLY A 54 17.83 5.80 -0.04
N MET A 55 17.80 4.50 -0.38
CA MET A 55 19.01 3.71 -0.56
C MET A 55 19.86 4.21 -1.75
N LEU A 56 19.24 4.45 -2.91
CA LEU A 56 19.92 4.95 -4.10
C LEU A 56 20.53 6.33 -3.90
N SER A 57 19.84 7.22 -3.19
CA SER A 57 20.37 8.54 -2.83
C SER A 57 21.66 8.47 -1.98
N LYS A 58 21.76 7.49 -1.08
CA LYS A 58 22.97 7.27 -0.26
C LYS A 58 24.21 6.89 -1.12
N VAL A 59 23.99 6.34 -2.29
CA VAL A 59 25.07 5.95 -3.21
C VAL A 59 25.17 6.88 -4.43
N GLY A 60 24.62 8.10 -4.32
CA GLY A 60 24.85 9.20 -5.24
C GLY A 60 23.88 9.33 -6.40
N TYR A 61 22.79 8.53 -6.48
CA TYR A 61 21.76 8.73 -7.49
C TYR A 61 20.87 9.93 -7.17
N GLU A 62 20.46 10.64 -8.21
CA GLU A 62 19.32 11.56 -8.22
C GLU A 62 18.13 10.92 -8.97
N PHE A 63 16.97 11.58 -9.01
CA PHE A 63 15.73 10.98 -9.52
C PHE A 63 15.13 11.79 -10.66
N THR A 64 14.65 11.08 -11.67
CA THR A 64 13.91 11.65 -12.78
C THR A 64 12.56 10.95 -13.00
N SER A 65 11.66 11.60 -13.70
CA SER A 65 10.42 10.99 -14.23
C SER A 65 10.52 10.66 -15.72
N ASP A 66 11.59 11.10 -16.41
CA ASP A 66 11.80 10.82 -17.83
C ASP A 66 12.65 9.54 -18.00
N VAL A 67 12.07 8.56 -18.70
CA VAL A 67 12.73 7.28 -19.02
C VAL A 67 13.98 7.45 -19.89
N ASN A 68 14.05 8.54 -20.67
CA ASN A 68 15.18 8.79 -21.58
C ASN A 68 16.42 9.35 -20.86
N GLU A 69 16.25 9.94 -19.69
CA GLU A 69 17.35 10.51 -18.89
C GLU A 69 17.93 9.50 -17.89
N ALA A 70 17.20 8.43 -17.58
CA ALA A 70 17.56 7.51 -16.53
C ALA A 70 18.74 6.59 -16.90
N GLN A 71 19.65 6.36 -15.94
CA GLN A 71 20.66 5.29 -15.97
C GLN A 71 20.18 4.02 -15.27
N LEU A 72 19.18 4.15 -14.39
CA LEU A 72 18.50 3.04 -13.73
C LEU A 72 16.99 3.24 -13.82
N ILE A 73 16.28 2.28 -14.40
CA ILE A 73 14.81 2.21 -14.36
C ILE A 73 14.42 1.01 -13.50
N LEU A 74 13.71 1.25 -12.40
CA LEU A 74 13.26 0.18 -11.51
C LEU A 74 11.75 0.25 -11.29
N TYR A 75 11.04 -0.80 -11.73
CA TYR A 75 9.62 -0.96 -11.50
C TYR A 75 9.38 -1.82 -10.25
N ASN A 76 8.84 -1.20 -9.21
CA ASN A 76 8.39 -1.88 -7.99
C ASN A 76 6.93 -2.31 -8.13
N THR A 77 6.66 -3.60 -8.04
CA THR A 77 5.43 -4.18 -8.57
C THR A 77 4.66 -5.01 -7.55
N CYS A 78 3.33 -4.99 -7.67
CA CYS A 78 2.40 -5.68 -6.79
C CYS A 78 1.96 -7.02 -7.40
N ALA A 79 1.81 -8.06 -6.56
CA ALA A 79 1.25 -9.36 -6.96
C ALA A 79 -0.27 -9.48 -6.72
N VAL A 80 -0.88 -8.49 -6.07
CA VAL A 80 -2.30 -8.57 -5.68
C VAL A 80 -3.23 -8.08 -6.80
N ARG A 81 -2.76 -7.19 -7.68
CA ARG A 81 -3.55 -6.57 -8.74
C ARG A 81 -3.10 -7.08 -10.11
N GLU A 82 -3.95 -7.87 -10.77
CA GLU A 82 -3.69 -8.43 -12.11
C GLU A 82 -3.34 -7.35 -13.14
N ASN A 83 -4.12 -6.29 -13.20
CA ASN A 83 -3.85 -5.15 -14.08
C ASN A 83 -2.48 -4.48 -13.84
N ALA A 84 -1.82 -4.73 -12.69
CA ALA A 84 -0.48 -4.21 -12.44
C ALA A 84 0.58 -5.05 -13.17
N GLU A 85 0.39 -6.36 -13.26
CA GLU A 85 1.30 -7.26 -13.98
C GLU A 85 1.30 -6.96 -15.47
N ASP A 86 0.11 -6.87 -16.10
CA ASP A 86 -0.02 -6.58 -17.53
C ASP A 86 0.56 -5.23 -17.91
N LYS A 87 0.30 -4.19 -17.07
CA LYS A 87 0.90 -2.87 -17.28
C LYS A 87 2.43 -2.90 -17.24
N VAL A 88 3.00 -3.66 -16.30
CA VAL A 88 4.46 -3.78 -16.18
C VAL A 88 5.03 -4.51 -17.38
N PHE A 89 4.44 -5.62 -17.81
CA PHE A 89 4.89 -6.34 -19.00
C PHE A 89 4.81 -5.48 -20.28
N GLY A 90 3.74 -4.69 -20.44
CA GLY A 90 3.64 -3.71 -21.52
C GLY A 90 4.77 -2.69 -21.48
N LYS A 91 5.01 -2.08 -20.32
CA LYS A 91 6.08 -1.10 -20.11
C LYS A 91 7.49 -1.69 -20.36
N LEU A 92 7.71 -2.94 -19.99
CA LEU A 92 8.98 -3.61 -20.29
C LEU A 92 9.22 -3.76 -21.79
N GLY A 93 8.14 -4.01 -22.56
CA GLY A 93 8.22 -4.03 -24.03
C GLY A 93 8.71 -2.69 -24.58
N ASP A 94 8.14 -1.59 -24.08
CA ASP A 94 8.49 -0.22 -24.50
C ASP A 94 9.97 0.12 -24.23
N LEU A 95 10.55 -0.40 -23.13
CA LEU A 95 11.94 -0.13 -22.74
C LEU A 95 12.99 -0.84 -23.61
N LYS A 96 12.60 -1.77 -24.48
CA LYS A 96 13.53 -2.53 -25.30
C LYS A 96 14.38 -1.61 -26.20
N HIS A 97 13.75 -0.65 -26.88
CA HIS A 97 14.46 0.30 -27.74
C HIS A 97 15.40 1.22 -26.97
N LEU A 98 15.06 1.59 -25.73
CA LEU A 98 15.95 2.40 -24.90
C LEU A 98 17.23 1.62 -24.55
N LYS A 99 17.09 0.35 -24.20
CA LYS A 99 18.25 -0.52 -23.91
C LYS A 99 19.12 -0.78 -25.14
N GLU A 100 18.51 -0.92 -26.33
CA GLU A 100 19.26 -1.07 -27.60
C GLU A 100 20.08 0.19 -27.92
N ASN A 101 19.54 1.38 -27.63
CA ASN A 101 20.22 2.66 -27.86
C ASN A 101 21.21 3.01 -26.74
N ASN A 102 21.00 2.55 -25.53
CA ASN A 102 21.87 2.75 -24.36
C ASN A 102 22.08 1.41 -23.63
N PRO A 103 23.11 0.63 -24.01
CA PRO A 103 23.41 -0.65 -23.38
C PRO A 103 23.76 -0.57 -21.89
N GLU A 104 24.23 0.59 -21.42
CA GLU A 104 24.57 0.82 -20.01
C GLU A 104 23.33 1.11 -19.13
N LEU A 105 22.17 1.37 -19.73
CA LEU A 105 20.92 1.54 -19.00
C LEU A 105 20.57 0.27 -18.22
N ILE A 106 20.42 0.37 -16.91
CA ILE A 106 19.98 -0.75 -16.06
C ILE A 106 18.47 -0.74 -15.98
N ILE A 107 17.83 -1.84 -16.38
CA ILE A 107 16.37 -2.03 -16.25
C ILE A 107 16.11 -3.12 -15.21
N GLY A 108 15.33 -2.77 -14.19
CA GLY A 108 15.03 -3.68 -13.09
C GLY A 108 13.55 -3.79 -12.73
N ILE A 109 13.20 -4.92 -12.13
CA ILE A 109 11.88 -5.18 -11.54
C ILE A 109 12.08 -5.71 -10.13
N CYS A 110 11.31 -5.18 -9.19
CA CYS A 110 11.31 -5.65 -7.81
C CYS A 110 9.90 -5.71 -7.20
N GLY A 111 9.83 -6.14 -5.95
CA GLY A 111 8.59 -6.18 -5.18
C GLY A 111 7.87 -7.54 -5.24
N CYS A 112 6.59 -7.51 -4.86
CA CYS A 112 5.79 -8.74 -4.68
C CYS A 112 5.64 -9.56 -5.98
N MET A 113 5.46 -8.90 -7.12
CA MET A 113 5.35 -9.58 -8.41
C MET A 113 6.66 -10.31 -8.74
N ALA A 114 7.79 -9.63 -8.57
CA ALA A 114 9.12 -10.19 -8.84
C ALA A 114 9.46 -11.40 -7.93
N GLN A 115 8.89 -11.47 -6.73
CA GLN A 115 9.09 -12.60 -5.81
C GLN A 115 8.48 -13.92 -6.32
N GLN A 116 7.57 -13.88 -7.28
CA GLN A 116 6.93 -15.07 -7.84
C GLN A 116 7.86 -15.76 -8.85
N LYS A 117 8.26 -17.01 -8.59
CA LYS A 117 9.21 -17.77 -9.42
C LYS A 117 8.80 -17.82 -10.90
N HIS A 118 7.54 -18.10 -11.19
CA HIS A 118 7.06 -18.19 -12.59
C HIS A 118 7.13 -16.85 -13.32
N VAL A 119 6.95 -15.72 -12.62
CA VAL A 119 7.08 -14.38 -13.18
C VAL A 119 8.54 -14.08 -13.50
N ALA A 120 9.44 -14.32 -12.53
CA ALA A 120 10.88 -14.13 -12.75
C ALA A 120 11.41 -14.98 -13.90
N GLU A 121 10.98 -16.24 -14.03
CA GLU A 121 11.32 -17.12 -15.15
C GLU A 121 10.78 -16.59 -16.49
N LYS A 122 9.54 -16.10 -16.53
CA LYS A 122 8.98 -15.44 -17.72
C LYS A 122 9.81 -14.23 -18.13
N ILE A 123 10.18 -13.38 -17.16
CA ILE A 123 11.04 -12.21 -17.42
C ILE A 123 12.41 -12.66 -17.96
N LYS A 124 13.04 -13.64 -17.32
CA LYS A 124 14.33 -14.16 -17.72
C LYS A 124 14.36 -14.67 -19.17
N LYS A 125 13.29 -15.34 -19.61
CA LYS A 125 13.17 -15.93 -20.95
C LYS A 125 12.77 -14.92 -22.01
N THR A 126 11.82 -14.03 -21.70
CA THR A 126 11.14 -13.19 -22.71
C THR A 126 11.70 -11.77 -22.77
N TYR A 127 12.10 -11.19 -21.63
CA TYR A 127 12.51 -9.78 -21.54
C TYR A 127 14.02 -9.68 -21.30
N ARG A 128 14.80 -9.91 -22.36
CA ARG A 128 16.27 -9.97 -22.28
C ARG A 128 16.93 -8.64 -21.92
N GLN A 129 16.21 -7.53 -22.13
CA GLN A 129 16.63 -6.17 -21.74
C GLN A 129 16.55 -5.90 -20.23
N VAL A 130 15.94 -6.79 -19.44
CA VAL A 130 15.87 -6.64 -17.98
C VAL A 130 17.13 -7.21 -17.35
N ASP A 131 17.88 -6.39 -16.64
CA ASP A 131 19.16 -6.73 -16.00
C ASP A 131 18.96 -7.21 -14.55
N LEU A 132 17.97 -6.65 -13.84
CA LEU A 132 17.78 -6.84 -12.41
C LEU A 132 16.36 -7.31 -12.07
N VAL A 133 16.23 -8.46 -11.40
CA VAL A 133 14.97 -8.92 -10.83
C VAL A 133 15.20 -9.35 -9.39
N PHE A 134 14.52 -8.73 -8.43
CA PHE A 134 14.64 -9.13 -7.04
C PHE A 134 13.33 -9.05 -6.27
N GLY A 135 13.16 -9.99 -5.37
CA GLY A 135 11.97 -10.10 -4.54
C GLY A 135 11.99 -9.20 -3.31
N THR A 136 10.91 -9.28 -2.53
CA THR A 136 10.71 -8.46 -1.32
C THR A 136 11.68 -8.77 -0.17
N PHE A 137 12.37 -9.90 -0.22
CA PHE A 137 13.35 -10.30 0.81
C PHE A 137 14.79 -9.88 0.46
N ALA A 138 15.03 -9.39 -0.76
CA ALA A 138 16.36 -9.06 -1.25
C ALA A 138 16.70 -7.56 -1.24
N TYR A 139 15.86 -6.70 -0.61
CA TYR A 139 16.15 -5.26 -0.56
C TYR A 139 17.51 -4.93 0.07
N ASN A 140 17.90 -5.63 1.13
CA ASN A 140 19.17 -5.40 1.81
C ASN A 140 20.40 -5.72 0.92
N ASP A 141 20.20 -6.55 -0.12
CA ASP A 141 21.25 -6.97 -1.05
C ASP A 141 21.31 -6.09 -2.32
N MET A 142 20.47 -5.06 -2.41
CA MET A 142 20.35 -4.22 -3.62
C MET A 142 21.68 -3.59 -4.04
N TYR A 143 22.49 -3.14 -3.10
CA TYR A 143 23.79 -2.54 -3.43
C TYR A 143 24.75 -3.54 -4.07
N ASN A 144 24.84 -4.78 -3.56
CA ASN A 144 25.65 -5.83 -4.12
C ASN A 144 25.20 -6.17 -5.55
N MET A 145 23.87 -6.32 -5.73
CA MET A 145 23.29 -6.60 -7.04
C MET A 145 23.59 -5.49 -8.07
N LEU A 146 23.41 -4.23 -7.69
CA LEU A 146 23.71 -3.10 -8.57
C LEU A 146 25.19 -3.02 -8.91
N TRP A 147 26.08 -3.21 -7.93
CA TRP A 147 27.52 -3.20 -8.18
C TRP A 147 27.94 -4.33 -9.11
N GLU A 148 27.37 -5.51 -8.96
CA GLU A 148 27.67 -6.66 -9.83
C GLU A 148 27.21 -6.40 -11.27
N ILE A 149 26.04 -5.79 -11.49
CA ILE A 149 25.59 -5.40 -12.84
C ILE A 149 26.52 -4.37 -13.45
N ILE A 150 26.87 -3.30 -12.71
CA ILE A 150 27.75 -2.23 -13.21
C ILE A 150 29.15 -2.74 -13.53
N SER A 151 29.69 -3.64 -12.69
CA SER A 151 31.08 -4.09 -12.84
C SER A 151 31.28 -5.26 -13.80
N LYS A 152 30.24 -6.11 -13.98
CA LYS A 152 30.34 -7.35 -14.77
C LYS A 152 29.39 -7.41 -15.95
N HIS A 153 28.40 -6.52 -16.03
CA HIS A 153 27.32 -6.52 -17.02
C HIS A 153 26.48 -7.81 -17.02
N ASP A 154 26.43 -8.50 -15.86
CA ASP A 154 25.64 -9.72 -15.69
C ASP A 154 24.19 -9.39 -15.31
N ARG A 155 23.25 -10.23 -15.78
CA ARG A 155 21.84 -10.16 -15.36
C ARG A 155 21.64 -10.85 -14.03
N ILE A 156 21.02 -10.20 -13.06
CA ILE A 156 20.82 -10.73 -11.71
C ILE A 156 19.34 -11.00 -11.42
N PHE A 157 19.07 -12.20 -10.92
CA PHE A 157 17.74 -12.67 -10.50
C PHE A 157 17.84 -13.19 -9.06
N ASN A 158 17.48 -12.37 -8.07
CA ASN A 158 17.54 -12.71 -6.65
C ASN A 158 16.14 -12.87 -6.06
N LEU A 159 15.69 -14.11 -5.90
CA LEU A 159 14.43 -14.49 -5.27
C LEU A 159 14.70 -15.15 -3.93
N SER A 160 15.57 -14.55 -3.11
CA SER A 160 15.87 -15.07 -1.77
C SER A 160 14.58 -15.39 -1.01
N GLU A 161 14.55 -16.54 -0.35
CA GLU A 161 13.49 -16.95 0.57
C GLU A 161 13.88 -16.68 2.03
N ASN A 162 15.13 -16.25 2.25
CA ASN A 162 15.62 -15.95 3.58
C ASN A 162 15.02 -14.63 4.07
N HIS A 163 14.25 -14.72 5.13
CA HIS A 163 13.72 -13.56 5.82
C HIS A 163 14.87 -12.86 6.56
N VAL A 164 15.47 -11.87 5.93
CA VAL A 164 16.42 -10.97 6.61
C VAL A 164 15.60 -10.06 7.53
N ASP A 165 16.14 -9.76 8.70
CA ASP A 165 15.55 -8.82 9.64
C ASP A 165 15.26 -7.49 8.97
N ILE A 166 14.18 -6.85 9.41
CA ILE A 166 13.79 -5.55 8.91
C ILE A 166 14.91 -4.57 9.26
N ASN A 167 15.67 -4.15 8.26
CA ASN A 167 16.56 -3.03 8.47
C ASN A 167 15.72 -1.75 8.53
N GLU A 168 15.62 -1.16 9.72
CA GLU A 168 14.82 0.03 10.00
C GLU A 168 15.58 1.34 9.70
N ASP A 169 16.89 1.27 9.45
CA ASP A 169 17.77 2.43 9.29
C ASP A 169 17.77 3.04 7.89
N PHE A 170 16.93 2.53 6.98
CA PHE A 170 16.85 3.10 5.64
C PHE A 170 16.14 4.45 5.64
N LEU A 171 16.86 5.47 5.18
CA LEU A 171 16.25 6.75 4.82
C LEU A 171 15.15 6.52 3.79
N GLN A 172 13.97 7.12 4.02
CA GLN A 172 12.89 7.11 3.03
C GLN A 172 12.82 8.48 2.35
N LEU A 173 12.94 8.49 1.02
CA LEU A 173 12.70 9.70 0.22
C LEU A 173 11.25 9.68 -0.24
N ARG A 174 10.43 10.44 0.45
CA ARG A 174 8.99 10.51 0.21
C ARG A 174 8.67 11.53 -0.88
N ASP A 175 7.80 11.14 -1.79
CA ASP A 175 7.32 12.02 -2.87
C ASP A 175 6.24 12.99 -2.36
N ASP A 176 5.35 12.53 -1.47
CA ASP A 176 4.31 13.34 -0.83
C ASP A 176 4.92 14.14 0.33
N LYS A 177 4.51 15.40 0.48
CA LYS A 177 4.95 16.29 1.54
C LYS A 177 3.91 16.52 2.64
N ILE A 178 2.69 16.01 2.43
CA ILE A 178 1.54 16.16 3.32
C ILE A 178 1.28 14.86 4.07
N ARG A 179 1.39 13.72 3.33
CA ARG A 179 1.05 12.38 3.82
C ARG A 179 2.28 11.48 3.85
N ALA A 180 2.38 10.64 4.86
CA ALA A 180 3.43 9.65 4.95
C ALA A 180 2.89 8.25 5.24
N PHE A 181 3.46 7.25 4.59
CA PHE A 181 3.23 5.86 4.88
C PHE A 181 4.29 5.34 5.86
N VAL A 182 3.83 4.73 6.95
CA VAL A 182 4.70 4.16 7.99
C VAL A 182 4.37 2.68 8.14
N PRO A 183 5.14 1.77 7.53
CA PRO A 183 5.01 0.36 7.78
C PRO A 183 5.31 0.04 9.25
N ILE A 184 4.35 -0.59 9.92
CA ILE A 184 4.52 -1.05 11.32
C ILE A 184 4.78 -2.54 11.40
N MET A 185 4.41 -3.28 10.35
CA MET A 185 4.63 -4.71 10.24
C MET A 185 4.69 -5.16 8.78
N TYR A 186 5.25 -6.33 8.55
CA TYR A 186 5.40 -6.98 7.25
C TYR A 186 4.94 -8.43 7.33
N GLY A 187 4.42 -8.95 6.21
CA GLY A 187 3.96 -10.33 6.11
C GLY A 187 2.59 -10.58 6.73
N CYS A 188 2.07 -11.80 6.58
CA CYS A 188 0.75 -12.18 7.10
C CYS A 188 0.69 -13.68 7.39
N ASN A 189 0.11 -14.05 8.54
CA ASN A 189 -0.07 -15.43 8.99
C ASN A 189 -1.46 -16.00 8.73
N ASN A 190 -2.38 -15.25 8.11
CA ASN A 190 -3.76 -15.68 7.93
C ASN A 190 -3.93 -16.77 6.85
N PHE A 191 -3.08 -16.79 5.81
CA PHE A 191 -3.14 -17.77 4.72
C PHE A 191 -4.54 -17.92 4.13
N CYS A 192 -5.24 -16.81 3.92
CA CYS A 192 -6.49 -16.82 3.18
C CYS A 192 -6.25 -17.51 1.83
N THR A 193 -7.16 -18.40 1.41
CA THR A 193 -6.92 -19.31 0.29
C THR A 193 -6.68 -18.62 -1.05
N TYR A 194 -7.18 -17.40 -1.22
CA TYR A 194 -7.02 -16.57 -2.43
C TYR A 194 -5.79 -15.66 -2.39
N CYS A 195 -5.09 -15.58 -1.25
CA CYS A 195 -4.13 -14.50 -1.01
C CYS A 195 -2.69 -14.96 -1.24
N ILE A 196 -1.97 -14.22 -2.09
CA ILE A 196 -0.56 -14.48 -2.40
C ILE A 196 0.41 -13.86 -1.36
N VAL A 197 -0.06 -12.95 -0.52
CA VAL A 197 0.78 -12.16 0.41
C VAL A 197 1.70 -13.01 1.28
N PRO A 198 1.26 -14.10 1.96
CA PRO A 198 2.16 -14.93 2.78
C PRO A 198 3.34 -15.51 2.00
N TYR A 199 3.18 -15.74 0.70
CA TYR A 199 4.18 -16.34 -0.17
C TYR A 199 5.19 -15.32 -0.73
N VAL A 200 4.75 -14.06 -0.85
CA VAL A 200 5.61 -13.00 -1.43
C VAL A 200 6.12 -11.98 -0.41
N ARG A 201 5.56 -11.95 0.83
CA ARG A 201 6.02 -11.08 1.93
C ARG A 201 6.34 -11.83 3.21
N GLY A 202 6.10 -13.15 3.22
CA GLY A 202 6.44 -14.04 4.32
C GLY A 202 5.53 -13.94 5.53
N ARG A 203 6.03 -14.47 6.66
CA ARG A 203 5.36 -14.46 7.96
C ARG A 203 5.33 -13.06 8.55
N GLU A 204 4.38 -12.86 9.48
CA GLU A 204 4.25 -11.61 10.23
C GLU A 204 5.52 -11.27 11.01
N ARG A 205 5.95 -10.02 10.90
CA ARG A 205 7.07 -9.44 11.62
C ARG A 205 6.72 -7.99 11.92
N SER A 206 6.61 -7.68 13.20
CA SER A 206 6.29 -6.32 13.67
C SER A 206 7.55 -5.53 13.96
N ARG A 207 7.56 -4.25 13.62
CA ARG A 207 8.59 -3.29 14.04
C ARG A 207 8.41 -2.97 15.52
N LYS A 208 9.49 -2.62 16.18
CA LYS A 208 9.45 -2.20 17.58
C LYS A 208 8.66 -0.90 17.74
N PRO A 209 7.84 -0.76 18.80
CA PRO A 209 7.05 0.46 19.03
C PRO A 209 7.90 1.73 19.06
N GLU A 210 9.08 1.66 19.70
CA GLU A 210 9.99 2.80 19.83
C GLU A 210 10.45 3.33 18.47
N SER A 211 10.74 2.44 17.53
CA SER A 211 11.16 2.78 16.17
C SER A 211 10.01 3.44 15.38
N VAL A 212 8.80 2.88 15.49
CA VAL A 212 7.61 3.47 14.85
C VAL A 212 7.31 4.86 15.43
N ILE A 213 7.34 5.01 16.75
CA ILE A 213 7.09 6.27 17.43
C ILE A 213 8.15 7.32 17.04
N ALA A 214 9.43 6.93 16.98
CA ALA A 214 10.51 7.82 16.58
C ALA A 214 10.32 8.32 15.13
N GLU A 215 9.96 7.44 14.22
CA GLU A 215 9.67 7.79 12.82
C GLU A 215 8.49 8.76 12.72
N VAL A 216 7.38 8.48 13.40
CA VAL A 216 6.20 9.37 13.38
C VAL A 216 6.54 10.74 13.97
N LYS A 217 7.28 10.80 15.10
CA LYS A 217 7.76 12.08 15.66
C LYS A 217 8.59 12.88 14.66
N ALA A 218 9.51 12.23 13.95
CA ALA A 218 10.33 12.89 12.94
C ALA A 218 9.48 13.42 11.78
N LEU A 219 8.48 12.65 11.31
CA LEU A 219 7.56 13.06 10.26
C LEU A 219 6.74 14.29 10.68
N VAL A 220 6.14 14.25 11.86
CA VAL A 220 5.34 15.37 12.40
C VAL A 220 6.20 16.63 12.55
N LYS A 221 7.44 16.49 13.06
CA LYS A 221 8.41 17.60 13.13
C LYS A 221 8.74 18.19 11.76
N ASN A 222 8.75 17.35 10.71
CA ASN A 222 8.97 17.77 9.33
C ASN A 222 7.71 18.28 8.61
N GLY A 223 6.59 18.45 9.34
CA GLY A 223 5.38 19.09 8.84
C GLY A 223 4.36 18.17 8.16
N TYR A 224 4.56 16.84 8.19
CA TYR A 224 3.55 15.89 7.69
C TYR A 224 2.27 15.98 8.50
N LYS A 225 1.13 15.97 7.80
CA LYS A 225 -0.21 16.14 8.37
C LYS A 225 -1.03 14.87 8.48
N GLU A 226 -0.73 13.88 7.67
CA GLU A 226 -1.43 12.59 7.72
C GLU A 226 -0.42 11.43 7.72
N ILE A 227 -0.49 10.61 8.75
CA ILE A 227 0.34 9.41 8.90
C ILE A 227 -0.55 8.19 8.71
N THR A 228 -0.26 7.38 7.70
CA THR A 228 -0.96 6.10 7.47
C THR A 228 -0.09 4.94 7.91
N LEU A 229 -0.50 4.25 8.95
CA LEU A 229 0.17 3.03 9.42
C LEU A 229 -0.14 1.89 8.46
N LEU A 230 0.90 1.20 7.98
CA LEU A 230 0.79 0.12 7.00
C LEU A 230 1.18 -1.22 7.59
N GLY A 231 0.51 -2.24 7.10
CA GLY A 231 0.81 -3.65 7.32
C GLY A 231 -0.07 -4.51 6.42
N GLN A 232 0.16 -5.82 6.42
CA GLN A 232 -0.71 -6.76 5.71
C GLN A 232 -1.85 -7.25 6.61
N ASN A 233 -1.75 -7.02 7.92
CA ASN A 233 -2.76 -7.23 8.95
C ASN A 233 -2.44 -6.36 10.16
N VAL A 234 -2.67 -5.04 10.08
CA VAL A 234 -2.19 -4.07 11.08
C VAL A 234 -2.67 -4.35 12.50
N ASN A 235 -3.88 -4.90 12.65
CA ASN A 235 -4.45 -5.16 13.96
C ASN A 235 -3.95 -6.47 14.61
N SER A 236 -3.06 -7.24 13.94
CA SER A 236 -2.27 -8.31 14.56
C SER A 236 -0.87 -7.86 15.01
N TYR A 237 -0.62 -6.55 15.09
CA TYR A 237 0.66 -6.01 15.53
C TYR A 237 1.08 -6.59 16.89
N SER A 238 2.26 -7.24 16.95
CA SER A 238 2.66 -8.11 18.05
C SER A 238 2.83 -7.43 19.40
N TYR A 239 3.00 -6.10 19.41
CA TYR A 239 3.21 -5.31 20.63
C TYR A 239 1.94 -4.59 21.12
N GLY A 240 0.76 -4.98 20.58
CA GLY A 240 -0.52 -4.32 20.88
C GLY A 240 -0.79 -3.13 19.98
N PHE A 241 -1.75 -3.27 19.07
CA PHE A 241 -2.09 -2.19 18.13
C PHE A 241 -2.87 -1.05 18.80
N PRO A 242 -3.85 -1.31 19.70
CA PRO A 242 -4.51 -0.25 20.47
C PRO A 242 -3.53 0.58 21.29
N GLU A 243 -2.55 -0.06 21.95
CA GLU A 243 -1.52 0.59 22.75
C GLU A 243 -0.63 1.48 21.88
N LEU A 244 -0.23 0.99 20.70
CA LEU A 244 0.54 1.81 19.75
C LEU A 244 -0.24 3.05 19.33
N LEU A 245 -1.54 2.95 19.04
CA LEU A 245 -2.38 4.10 18.68
C LEU A 245 -2.42 5.13 19.82
N LYS A 246 -2.59 4.68 21.07
CA LYS A 246 -2.58 5.55 22.26
C LYS A 246 -1.24 6.26 22.47
N GLU A 247 -0.12 5.58 22.22
CA GLU A 247 1.21 6.21 22.30
C GLU A 247 1.44 7.23 21.17
N LEU A 248 0.99 6.94 19.97
CA LEU A 248 1.08 7.87 18.85
C LEU A 248 0.19 9.10 19.03
N ASP A 249 -0.98 8.95 19.68
CA ASP A 249 -1.88 10.07 20.00
C ASP A 249 -1.26 11.10 20.95
N LYS A 250 -0.30 10.69 21.80
CA LYS A 250 0.44 11.58 22.73
C LYS A 250 1.47 12.47 22.04
N ILE A 251 1.84 12.18 20.79
CA ILE A 251 2.83 12.98 20.06
C ILE A 251 2.27 14.37 19.82
N GLU A 252 3.00 15.41 20.22
CA GLU A 252 2.62 16.80 19.99
C GLU A 252 2.64 17.14 18.50
N GLY A 253 1.70 17.96 18.06
CA GLY A 253 1.59 18.44 16.69
C GLY A 253 0.19 18.31 16.13
N ASP A 254 -0.05 19.02 15.03
CA ASP A 254 -1.29 19.05 14.28
C ASP A 254 -1.19 18.05 13.12
N PHE A 255 -1.61 16.80 13.36
CA PHE A 255 -1.62 15.71 12.41
C PHE A 255 -2.69 14.67 12.76
N ARG A 256 -2.99 13.79 11.83
CA ARG A 256 -3.92 12.68 12.04
C ARG A 256 -3.31 11.33 11.66
N ILE A 257 -3.84 10.28 12.22
CA ILE A 257 -3.41 8.90 12.06
C ILE A 257 -4.51 8.11 11.34
N ARG A 258 -4.11 7.40 10.28
CA ARG A 258 -4.93 6.39 9.59
C ARG A 258 -4.22 5.05 9.62
N PHE A 259 -4.97 4.01 9.38
CA PHE A 259 -4.43 2.69 9.14
C PHE A 259 -5.33 1.90 8.20
N MET A 260 -4.75 0.90 7.53
CA MET A 260 -5.45 0.08 6.55
C MET A 260 -5.10 -1.39 6.76
N SER A 261 -5.86 -2.28 6.09
CA SER A 261 -5.57 -3.72 6.09
C SER A 261 -5.77 -4.42 7.44
N SER A 262 -6.86 -4.10 8.13
CA SER A 262 -7.31 -4.83 9.32
C SER A 262 -7.93 -6.17 8.93
N HIS A 263 -7.92 -7.13 9.85
CA HIS A 263 -8.59 -8.41 9.67
C HIS A 263 -9.65 -8.60 10.77
N PRO A 264 -10.89 -9.01 10.43
CA PRO A 264 -11.99 -9.15 11.40
C PRO A 264 -11.67 -10.04 12.59
N LYS A 265 -10.89 -11.13 12.37
CA LYS A 265 -10.45 -12.03 13.46
C LYS A 265 -9.69 -11.31 14.57
N ASP A 266 -8.93 -10.29 14.23
CA ASP A 266 -8.05 -9.55 15.14
C ASP A 266 -8.62 -8.17 15.52
N ALA A 267 -9.88 -7.87 15.12
CA ALA A 267 -10.58 -6.66 15.51
C ALA A 267 -11.24 -6.87 16.89
N SER A 268 -10.74 -6.17 17.89
CA SER A 268 -11.21 -6.27 19.27
C SER A 268 -12.01 -5.02 19.70
N HIS A 269 -12.72 -5.11 20.82
CA HIS A 269 -13.41 -3.97 21.43
C HIS A 269 -12.41 -2.88 21.82
N GLU A 270 -11.23 -3.27 22.35
CA GLU A 270 -10.16 -2.36 22.75
C GLU A 270 -9.62 -1.55 21.56
N LEU A 271 -9.63 -2.13 20.34
CA LEU A 271 -9.27 -1.40 19.13
C LEU A 271 -10.31 -0.32 18.81
N ILE A 272 -11.59 -0.67 18.89
CA ILE A 272 -12.68 0.30 18.68
C ILE A 272 -12.61 1.43 19.68
N ASP A 273 -12.43 1.08 20.98
CA ASP A 273 -12.30 2.06 22.05
C ASP A 273 -11.09 2.99 21.81
N ALA A 274 -9.92 2.43 21.43
CA ALA A 274 -8.76 3.24 21.09
C ALA A 274 -9.00 4.19 19.91
N ILE A 275 -9.70 3.75 18.85
CA ILE A 275 -10.07 4.62 17.72
C ILE A 275 -10.95 5.78 18.21
N LEU A 276 -11.89 5.51 19.11
CA LEU A 276 -12.84 6.52 19.60
C LEU A 276 -12.20 7.49 20.61
N GLU A 277 -11.33 6.99 21.49
CA GLU A 277 -10.68 7.76 22.55
C GLU A 277 -9.56 8.68 22.02
N CYS A 278 -8.73 8.16 21.08
CA CYS A 278 -7.61 8.90 20.53
C CYS A 278 -8.07 10.06 19.62
N LYS A 279 -7.59 11.27 19.89
CA LYS A 279 -8.01 12.48 19.17
C LYS A 279 -7.47 12.57 17.75
N LYS A 280 -6.25 12.03 17.54
CA LYS A 280 -5.56 12.07 16.24
C LYS A 280 -5.88 10.88 15.35
N VAL A 281 -6.46 9.82 15.90
CA VAL A 281 -6.87 8.64 15.12
C VAL A 281 -8.19 8.93 14.42
N CYS A 282 -8.20 8.76 13.11
CA CYS A 282 -9.39 8.95 12.27
C CYS A 282 -10.51 7.97 12.66
N LYS A 283 -11.76 8.43 12.71
CA LYS A 283 -12.94 7.68 13.16
C LYS A 283 -13.49 6.74 12.08
N HIS A 284 -12.59 5.91 11.56
CA HIS A 284 -12.85 5.01 10.46
C HIS A 284 -12.12 3.68 10.67
N LEU A 285 -12.78 2.58 10.31
CA LEU A 285 -12.15 1.26 10.28
C LEU A 285 -12.40 0.58 8.92
N HIS A 286 -11.31 0.35 8.20
CA HIS A 286 -11.35 -0.54 7.04
C HIS A 286 -11.28 -1.98 7.52
N LEU A 287 -12.39 -2.72 7.40
CA LEU A 287 -12.55 -4.08 7.93
C LEU A 287 -13.04 -5.05 6.82
N PRO A 288 -12.10 -5.62 6.04
CA PRO A 288 -12.42 -6.50 4.91
C PRO A 288 -13.16 -7.77 5.31
N VAL A 289 -14.47 -7.85 5.04
CA VAL A 289 -15.28 -9.04 5.31
C VAL A 289 -15.11 -10.12 4.24
N GLN A 290 -14.91 -9.73 2.99
CA GLN A 290 -14.68 -10.51 1.78
C GLN A 290 -15.92 -11.18 1.20
N ALA A 291 -16.82 -11.76 2.00
CA ALA A 291 -18.08 -12.38 1.57
C ALA A 291 -19.11 -12.35 2.69
N GLY A 292 -20.40 -12.44 2.35
CA GLY A 292 -21.51 -12.50 3.31
C GLY A 292 -21.93 -13.91 3.70
N SER A 293 -21.40 -14.95 3.04
CA SER A 293 -21.73 -16.36 3.32
C SER A 293 -20.67 -17.01 4.20
N ASP A 294 -21.10 -17.61 5.32
CA ASP A 294 -20.20 -18.31 6.24
C ASP A 294 -19.51 -19.51 5.58
N ARG A 295 -20.16 -20.19 4.62
CA ARG A 295 -19.54 -21.29 3.85
C ARG A 295 -18.40 -20.73 2.98
N ILE A 296 -18.61 -19.63 2.28
CA ILE A 296 -17.58 -18.98 1.46
C ILE A 296 -16.44 -18.44 2.34
N LEU A 297 -16.73 -17.81 3.46
CA LEU A 297 -15.72 -17.38 4.42
C LEU A 297 -14.85 -18.55 4.89
N LYS A 298 -15.44 -19.69 5.20
CA LYS A 298 -14.71 -20.92 5.56
C LYS A 298 -13.82 -21.42 4.42
N LEU A 299 -14.30 -21.43 3.18
CA LEU A 299 -13.53 -21.80 2.00
C LEU A 299 -12.37 -20.82 1.74
N MET A 300 -12.57 -19.54 2.03
CA MET A 300 -11.55 -18.51 1.99
C MET A 300 -10.52 -18.62 3.14
N ASN A 301 -10.67 -19.58 4.06
CA ASN A 301 -9.89 -19.71 5.31
C ASN A 301 -10.01 -18.46 6.21
N ARG A 302 -11.18 -17.83 6.21
CA ARG A 302 -11.50 -16.75 7.14
C ARG A 302 -12.00 -17.38 8.44
N ARG A 303 -11.33 -17.06 9.56
CA ARG A 303 -11.56 -17.70 10.87
C ARG A 303 -12.55 -16.91 11.72
N TYR A 304 -13.65 -16.50 11.13
CA TYR A 304 -14.79 -15.81 11.75
C TYR A 304 -16.04 -16.08 10.91
N THR A 305 -17.20 -15.89 11.51
CA THR A 305 -18.51 -15.92 10.86
C THR A 305 -19.02 -14.51 10.61
N THR A 306 -20.05 -14.38 9.78
CA THR A 306 -20.78 -13.11 9.60
C THR A 306 -21.36 -12.60 10.92
N ALA A 307 -21.80 -13.50 11.80
CA ALA A 307 -22.28 -13.14 13.14
C ALA A 307 -21.15 -12.53 14.01
N ASP A 308 -19.93 -13.08 13.97
CA ASP A 308 -18.80 -12.51 14.71
C ASP A 308 -18.41 -11.14 14.13
N TYR A 309 -18.44 -11.00 12.82
CA TYR A 309 -18.19 -9.73 12.16
C TYR A 309 -19.20 -8.65 12.59
N LEU A 310 -20.49 -9.00 12.62
CA LEU A 310 -21.55 -8.08 13.01
C LEU A 310 -21.44 -7.65 14.49
N LYS A 311 -20.97 -8.50 15.40
CA LYS A 311 -20.70 -8.11 16.79
C LYS A 311 -19.74 -6.92 16.89
N ILE A 312 -18.70 -6.89 16.04
CA ILE A 312 -17.74 -5.77 16.01
C ILE A 312 -18.41 -4.50 15.51
N ILE A 313 -19.21 -4.61 14.43
CA ILE A 313 -19.97 -3.50 13.86
C ILE A 313 -20.94 -2.94 14.89
N ASP A 314 -21.72 -3.82 15.54
CA ASP A 314 -22.73 -3.45 16.53
C ASP A 314 -22.09 -2.80 17.76
N TYR A 315 -20.93 -3.33 18.22
CA TYR A 315 -20.17 -2.73 19.31
C TYR A 315 -19.73 -1.30 18.97
N ALA A 316 -19.09 -1.10 17.82
CA ALA A 316 -18.63 0.22 17.41
C ALA A 316 -19.81 1.21 17.32
N ARG A 317 -20.93 0.80 16.72
CA ARG A 317 -22.12 1.64 16.57
C ARG A 317 -22.92 1.84 17.86
N SER A 318 -22.74 0.97 18.84
CA SER A 318 -23.29 1.21 20.19
C SER A 318 -22.58 2.37 20.89
N LYS A 319 -21.32 2.62 20.56
CA LYS A 319 -20.50 3.71 21.10
C LYS A 319 -20.63 5.00 20.26
N ASP A 320 -20.60 4.85 18.95
CA ASP A 320 -20.82 5.90 17.96
C ASP A 320 -21.74 5.38 16.84
N PRO A 321 -23.03 5.74 16.82
CA PRO A 321 -23.99 5.25 15.82
C PRO A 321 -23.59 5.52 14.38
N GLU A 322 -22.68 6.47 14.17
CA GLU A 322 -22.23 6.92 12.86
C GLU A 322 -20.81 6.48 12.51
N PHE A 323 -20.23 5.62 13.33
CA PHE A 323 -18.88 5.08 13.11
C PHE A 323 -18.71 4.56 11.67
N SER A 324 -17.65 5.03 11.03
CA SER A 324 -17.40 4.81 9.62
C SER A 324 -16.74 3.46 9.37
N PHE A 325 -17.33 2.68 8.48
CA PHE A 325 -16.77 1.40 8.03
C PHE A 325 -16.60 1.36 6.52
N THR A 326 -15.47 0.82 6.08
CA THR A 326 -15.25 0.38 4.70
C THR A 326 -14.83 -1.08 4.67
N THR A 327 -15.03 -1.76 3.55
CA THR A 327 -14.72 -3.18 3.41
C THR A 327 -14.24 -3.55 2.01
N ASP A 328 -13.60 -4.72 1.89
CA ASP A 328 -13.35 -5.40 0.62
C ASP A 328 -14.34 -6.54 0.45
N LEU A 329 -14.78 -6.77 -0.79
CA LEU A 329 -15.63 -7.89 -1.19
C LEU A 329 -15.08 -8.56 -2.44
N ILE A 330 -15.08 -9.89 -2.45
CA ILE A 330 -14.71 -10.72 -3.58
C ILE A 330 -15.97 -11.43 -4.08
N VAL A 331 -16.33 -11.20 -5.33
CA VAL A 331 -17.49 -11.78 -6.00
C VAL A 331 -17.05 -12.92 -6.91
N GLY A 332 -17.81 -14.01 -6.93
CA GLY A 332 -17.55 -15.16 -7.78
C GLY A 332 -16.32 -15.97 -7.30
N PHE A 333 -16.17 -16.12 -5.99
CA PHE A 333 -15.20 -17.06 -5.42
C PHE A 333 -15.51 -18.48 -5.90
N PRO A 334 -14.52 -19.38 -6.14
CA PRO A 334 -14.77 -20.72 -6.60
C PRO A 334 -15.83 -21.43 -5.77
N SER A 335 -16.83 -22.01 -6.45
CA SER A 335 -18.02 -22.67 -5.90
C SER A 335 -19.04 -21.77 -5.17
N GLU A 336 -18.91 -20.45 -5.20
CA GLU A 336 -19.94 -19.53 -4.69
C GLU A 336 -21.24 -19.71 -5.48
N THR A 337 -22.39 -19.84 -4.78
CA THR A 337 -23.70 -19.87 -5.43
C THR A 337 -24.29 -18.45 -5.51
N TYR A 338 -25.36 -18.30 -6.33
CA TYR A 338 -26.04 -17.01 -6.42
C TYR A 338 -26.74 -16.63 -5.11
N GLU A 339 -27.27 -17.64 -4.39
CA GLU A 339 -27.90 -17.46 -3.07
C GLU A 339 -26.88 -16.90 -2.06
N GLU A 340 -25.67 -17.44 -2.06
CA GLU A 340 -24.58 -16.99 -1.19
C GLU A 340 -24.07 -15.58 -1.56
N PHE A 341 -24.04 -15.28 -2.86
CA PHE A 341 -23.82 -13.91 -3.30
C PHE A 341 -24.93 -12.96 -2.81
N CYS A 342 -26.20 -13.41 -2.79
CA CYS A 342 -27.31 -12.63 -2.19
C CYS A 342 -27.12 -12.37 -0.70
N GLU A 343 -26.56 -13.32 0.08
CA GLU A 343 -26.19 -13.10 1.48
C GLU A 343 -25.18 -11.94 1.62
N THR A 344 -24.25 -11.81 0.69
CA THR A 344 -23.31 -10.66 0.66
C THR A 344 -24.03 -9.33 0.45
N LYS A 345 -25.05 -9.28 -0.42
CA LYS A 345 -25.86 -8.06 -0.61
C LYS A 345 -26.67 -7.72 0.64
N GLU A 346 -27.25 -8.72 1.30
CA GLU A 346 -27.99 -8.48 2.57
C GLU A 346 -27.04 -7.97 3.67
N LEU A 347 -25.80 -8.45 3.72
CA LEU A 347 -24.80 -7.93 4.65
C LEU A 347 -24.50 -6.44 4.40
N ILE A 348 -24.40 -6.02 3.13
CA ILE A 348 -24.19 -4.61 2.76
C ILE A 348 -25.32 -3.74 3.28
N LYS A 349 -26.58 -4.17 3.08
CA LYS A 349 -27.77 -3.44 3.57
C LYS A 349 -27.77 -3.32 5.08
N LYS A 350 -27.36 -4.37 5.77
CA LYS A 350 -27.33 -4.41 7.24
C LYS A 350 -26.23 -3.52 7.81
N VAL A 351 -25.01 -3.61 7.26
CA VAL A 351 -23.84 -2.87 7.76
C VAL A 351 -23.86 -1.41 7.31
N LYS A 352 -24.36 -1.10 6.12
CA LYS A 352 -24.37 0.26 5.55
C LYS A 352 -22.95 0.86 5.52
N TYR A 353 -22.09 0.23 4.73
CA TYR A 353 -20.71 0.71 4.55
C TYR A 353 -20.67 2.09 3.90
N ASP A 354 -19.76 2.94 4.32
CA ASP A 354 -19.49 4.22 3.67
C ASP A 354 -18.97 4.02 2.24
N ASN A 355 -18.10 3.03 2.08
CA ASN A 355 -17.64 2.57 0.78
C ASN A 355 -17.27 1.09 0.81
N ILE A 356 -17.34 0.42 -0.34
CA ILE A 356 -16.82 -0.93 -0.54
C ILE A 356 -15.81 -0.93 -1.70
N TYR A 357 -14.78 -1.76 -1.55
CA TYR A 357 -13.87 -2.09 -2.64
C TYR A 357 -14.18 -3.52 -3.09
N SER A 358 -14.83 -3.64 -4.25
CA SER A 358 -15.32 -4.92 -4.74
C SER A 358 -14.52 -5.39 -5.96
N PHE A 359 -14.25 -6.68 -5.97
CA PHE A 359 -13.43 -7.33 -7.00
C PHE A 359 -14.11 -8.62 -7.46
N VAL A 360 -13.98 -8.93 -8.74
CA VAL A 360 -14.20 -10.30 -9.22
C VAL A 360 -13.03 -11.15 -8.71
N TYR A 361 -13.32 -12.36 -8.25
CA TYR A 361 -12.26 -13.32 -7.93
C TYR A 361 -11.33 -13.50 -9.13
N SER A 362 -10.06 -13.29 -8.90
CA SER A 362 -9.00 -13.50 -9.90
C SER A 362 -8.03 -14.57 -9.40
N ARG A 363 -7.85 -15.60 -10.20
CA ARG A 363 -6.99 -16.74 -9.89
C ARG A 363 -5.53 -16.29 -9.77
N ARG A 364 -4.87 -16.62 -8.64
CA ARG A 364 -3.47 -16.30 -8.38
C ARG A 364 -2.65 -17.58 -8.30
N SER A 365 -1.71 -17.75 -9.21
CA SER A 365 -0.84 -18.93 -9.23
C SER A 365 -0.13 -19.10 -7.87
N GLY A 366 -0.11 -20.34 -7.37
CA GLY A 366 0.49 -20.69 -6.09
C GLY A 366 -0.42 -20.47 -4.86
N THR A 367 -1.68 -20.06 -5.04
CA THR A 367 -2.67 -19.98 -3.96
C THR A 367 -3.60 -21.22 -3.96
N LYS A 368 -4.09 -21.59 -2.78
CA LYS A 368 -5.02 -22.74 -2.67
C LYS A 368 -6.30 -22.55 -3.47
N ALA A 369 -6.84 -21.34 -3.53
CA ALA A 369 -8.05 -21.06 -4.30
C ALA A 369 -7.82 -21.20 -5.82
N ALA A 370 -6.58 -21.07 -6.30
CA ALA A 370 -6.27 -21.30 -7.71
C ALA A 370 -6.38 -22.77 -8.13
N GLU A 371 -6.36 -23.69 -7.17
CA GLU A 371 -6.50 -25.15 -7.39
C GLU A 371 -7.94 -25.62 -7.27
N MET A 372 -8.86 -24.76 -6.79
CA MET A 372 -10.27 -25.07 -6.67
C MET A 372 -10.95 -25.08 -8.03
N GLU A 373 -11.94 -25.96 -8.19
CA GLU A 373 -12.81 -25.96 -9.36
C GLU A 373 -13.68 -24.70 -9.35
N ASP A 374 -13.68 -24.02 -10.48
CA ASP A 374 -14.42 -22.77 -10.67
C ASP A 374 -15.40 -22.94 -11.85
N HIS A 375 -16.66 -23.11 -11.51
CA HIS A 375 -17.74 -23.32 -12.48
C HIS A 375 -18.45 -22.03 -12.89
N ILE A 376 -18.04 -20.88 -12.31
CA ILE A 376 -18.66 -19.59 -12.58
C ILE A 376 -17.90 -18.90 -13.71
N SER A 377 -18.59 -18.64 -14.83
CA SER A 377 -17.97 -17.93 -15.94
C SER A 377 -17.62 -16.49 -15.58
N ASP A 378 -16.58 -15.93 -16.21
CA ASP A 378 -16.18 -14.52 -15.98
C ASP A 378 -17.31 -13.55 -16.33
N LYS A 379 -18.13 -13.89 -17.35
CA LYS A 379 -19.34 -13.14 -17.68
C LYS A 379 -20.32 -13.10 -16.51
N GLN A 380 -20.56 -14.24 -15.85
CA GLN A 380 -21.47 -14.34 -14.71
C GLN A 380 -20.93 -13.55 -13.50
N LYS A 381 -19.63 -13.70 -13.19
CA LYS A 381 -18.98 -12.92 -12.14
C LYS A 381 -19.09 -11.41 -12.40
N GLY A 382 -18.90 -10.99 -13.66
CA GLY A 382 -19.06 -9.59 -14.06
C GLY A 382 -20.51 -9.08 -13.90
N LEU A 383 -21.52 -9.91 -14.10
CA LEU A 383 -22.93 -9.56 -13.84
C LEU A 383 -23.17 -9.38 -12.33
N TRP A 384 -22.71 -10.32 -11.51
CA TRP A 384 -22.83 -10.22 -10.04
C TRP A 384 -22.11 -8.99 -9.49
N LEU A 385 -20.91 -8.68 -10.00
CA LEU A 385 -20.21 -7.46 -9.60
C LEU A 385 -21.02 -6.19 -9.91
N ARG A 386 -21.64 -6.12 -11.09
CA ARG A 386 -22.50 -4.96 -11.44
C ARG A 386 -23.70 -4.85 -10.52
N GLU A 387 -24.35 -5.99 -10.20
CA GLU A 387 -25.47 -6.04 -9.28
C GLU A 387 -25.07 -5.56 -7.88
N LEU A 388 -23.90 -6.01 -7.37
CA LEU A 388 -23.34 -5.58 -6.10
C LEU A 388 -23.07 -4.07 -6.06
N LEU A 389 -22.52 -3.52 -7.14
CA LEU A 389 -22.22 -2.09 -7.24
C LEU A 389 -23.49 -1.23 -7.28
N LEU A 390 -24.57 -1.71 -7.89
CA LEU A 390 -25.87 -1.03 -7.85
C LEU A 390 -26.44 -1.02 -6.43
N GLU A 391 -26.45 -2.17 -5.75
CA GLU A 391 -26.89 -2.28 -4.36
C GLU A 391 -26.10 -1.35 -3.44
N GLN A 392 -24.77 -1.38 -3.52
CA GLN A 392 -23.90 -0.50 -2.73
C GLN A 392 -24.17 0.97 -3.01
N ARG A 393 -24.38 1.33 -4.27
CA ARG A 393 -24.68 2.71 -4.63
C ARG A 393 -25.94 3.24 -3.92
N GLU A 394 -26.99 2.44 -3.86
CA GLU A 394 -28.24 2.81 -3.19
C GLU A 394 -28.01 2.95 -1.69
N VAL A 395 -27.40 1.93 -1.07
CA VAL A 395 -27.12 1.91 0.37
C VAL A 395 -26.19 3.07 0.77
N SER A 396 -25.09 3.27 0.07
CA SER A 396 -24.13 4.32 0.42
C SER A 396 -24.70 5.72 0.22
N THR A 397 -25.45 5.95 -0.87
CA THR A 397 -26.09 7.27 -1.10
C THR A 397 -27.05 7.63 0.03
N ALA A 398 -27.87 6.68 0.45
CA ALA A 398 -28.78 6.88 1.58
C ALA A 398 -28.01 7.09 2.90
N TRP A 399 -26.97 6.29 3.15
CA TRP A 399 -26.19 6.38 4.38
C TRP A 399 -25.32 7.64 4.46
N LEU A 400 -24.70 8.05 3.36
CA LEU A 400 -23.86 9.25 3.33
C LEU A 400 -24.64 10.55 3.43
N SER A 401 -25.97 10.52 3.21
CA SER A 401 -26.83 11.70 3.42
C SER A 401 -26.78 12.23 4.86
N ARG A 402 -26.37 11.42 5.85
CA ARG A 402 -26.15 11.82 7.25
C ARG A 402 -25.12 12.94 7.42
N PHE A 403 -24.21 13.09 6.46
CA PHE A 403 -23.22 14.17 6.49
C PHE A 403 -23.76 15.52 6.02
N VAL A 404 -24.86 15.55 5.28
CA VAL A 404 -25.41 16.80 4.74
C VAL A 404 -25.84 17.74 5.87
N GLY A 405 -25.37 18.99 5.81
CA GLY A 405 -25.57 20.01 6.85
C GLY A 405 -24.53 19.99 7.98
N ARG A 406 -23.66 18.97 8.06
CA ARG A 406 -22.60 18.90 9.08
C ARG A 406 -21.35 19.61 8.61
N THR A 407 -20.58 20.04 9.59
CA THR A 407 -19.21 20.53 9.39
C THR A 407 -18.24 19.39 9.73
N VAL A 408 -17.35 19.05 8.79
CA VAL A 408 -16.32 18.03 8.95
C VAL A 408 -14.93 18.63 8.76
N THR A 409 -13.95 18.07 9.46
CA THR A 409 -12.53 18.44 9.27
C THR A 409 -11.98 17.73 8.04
N VAL A 410 -11.45 18.50 7.08
CA VAL A 410 -10.89 17.97 5.83
C VAL A 410 -9.42 18.36 5.70
N LEU A 411 -8.57 17.46 5.24
CA LEU A 411 -7.21 17.76 4.81
C LEU A 411 -7.16 17.74 3.28
N PRO A 412 -7.19 18.89 2.60
CA PRO A 412 -6.98 18.95 1.16
C PRO A 412 -5.54 18.51 0.80
N THR A 413 -5.41 17.63 -0.17
CA THR A 413 -4.13 17.09 -0.62
C THR A 413 -3.82 17.37 -2.08
N GLY A 414 -4.76 18.01 -2.80
CA GLY A 414 -4.58 18.35 -4.21
C GLY A 414 -5.80 19.03 -4.80
N GLU A 415 -5.73 19.28 -6.10
CA GLU A 415 -6.82 19.87 -6.88
C GLU A 415 -7.98 18.88 -7.04
N GLY A 416 -9.19 19.38 -7.02
CA GLY A 416 -10.41 18.59 -7.19
C GLY A 416 -10.64 18.18 -8.64
N ARG A 417 -11.49 17.18 -8.84
CA ARG A 417 -11.86 16.70 -10.17
C ARG A 417 -12.96 17.54 -10.82
N THR A 418 -13.73 18.26 -10.02
CA THR A 418 -14.90 19.05 -10.46
C THR A 418 -14.51 20.35 -11.14
N GLY A 419 -13.29 20.85 -10.95
CA GLY A 419 -12.77 22.09 -11.57
C GLY A 419 -11.51 22.61 -10.88
N ALA A 420 -10.82 23.54 -11.54
CA ALA A 420 -9.55 24.11 -11.07
C ALA A 420 -9.69 24.91 -9.74
N ASP A 421 -10.90 25.37 -9.41
CA ASP A 421 -11.20 26.12 -8.18
C ASP A 421 -11.57 25.18 -7.01
N TYR A 422 -11.59 23.86 -7.26
CA TYR A 422 -11.94 22.88 -6.24
C TYR A 422 -10.70 22.17 -5.72
N LEU A 423 -10.68 21.93 -4.40
CA LEU A 423 -9.71 21.09 -3.75
C LEU A 423 -10.36 19.76 -3.39
N THR A 424 -9.56 18.69 -3.40
CA THR A 424 -9.96 17.38 -2.90
C THR A 424 -9.13 16.99 -1.69
N GLY A 425 -9.80 16.41 -0.70
CA GLY A 425 -9.18 15.90 0.52
C GLY A 425 -10.01 14.79 1.13
N LYS A 426 -9.60 14.34 2.30
CA LYS A 426 -10.38 13.35 3.07
C LYS A 426 -10.81 13.93 4.41
N SER A 427 -12.00 13.53 4.88
CA SER A 427 -12.45 13.79 6.26
C SER A 427 -11.87 12.76 7.24
N ASP A 428 -12.09 12.93 8.54
CA ASP A 428 -11.66 11.96 9.56
C ASP A 428 -12.35 10.59 9.41
N GLU A 429 -13.54 10.56 8.83
CA GLU A 429 -14.30 9.35 8.51
C GLU A 429 -13.84 8.68 7.18
N ASP A 430 -12.71 9.07 6.63
CA ASP A 430 -12.12 8.60 5.36
C ASP A 430 -12.91 8.97 4.10
N MET A 431 -13.91 9.86 4.21
CA MET A 431 -14.69 10.31 3.07
C MET A 431 -13.91 11.29 2.21
N ILE A 432 -13.97 11.07 0.89
CA ILE A 432 -13.46 12.05 -0.07
C ILE A 432 -14.40 13.25 -0.05
N VAL A 433 -13.82 14.44 0.12
CA VAL A 433 -14.56 15.71 0.12
C VAL A 433 -14.01 16.64 -0.95
N GLU A 434 -14.89 17.14 -1.80
CA GLU A 434 -14.57 18.22 -2.75
C GLU A 434 -15.13 19.55 -2.20
N VAL A 435 -14.28 20.56 -2.18
CA VAL A 435 -14.62 21.88 -1.66
C VAL A 435 -14.05 22.97 -2.55
N LYS A 436 -14.86 24.00 -2.85
CA LYS A 436 -14.38 25.19 -3.55
C LYS A 436 -13.52 26.02 -2.59
N ALA A 437 -12.22 26.07 -2.83
CA ALA A 437 -11.27 26.75 -1.95
C ALA A 437 -9.96 27.08 -2.69
N ASP A 438 -9.24 28.09 -2.17
CA ASP A 438 -7.93 28.50 -2.67
C ASP A 438 -6.84 27.42 -2.41
N LYS A 439 -5.89 27.28 -3.33
CA LYS A 439 -4.77 26.33 -3.24
C LYS A 439 -3.91 26.50 -1.98
N LYS A 440 -3.94 27.66 -1.33
CA LYS A 440 -3.25 27.94 -0.06
C LYS A 440 -3.68 27.01 1.10
N TYR A 441 -4.85 26.35 0.97
CA TYR A 441 -5.36 25.40 1.94
C TYR A 441 -4.86 23.98 1.74
N ILE A 442 -4.15 23.67 0.65
CA ILE A 442 -3.53 22.36 0.46
C ILE A 442 -2.53 22.10 1.60
N GLY A 443 -2.66 20.96 2.26
CA GLY A 443 -1.85 20.56 3.42
C GLY A 443 -2.26 21.20 4.76
N LYS A 444 -3.41 21.85 4.84
CA LYS A 444 -3.96 22.43 6.07
C LYS A 444 -5.30 21.78 6.41
N PHE A 445 -5.55 21.53 7.67
CA PHE A 445 -6.90 21.14 8.11
C PHE A 445 -7.85 22.32 7.97
N ILE A 446 -8.98 22.08 7.31
CA ILE A 446 -10.04 23.06 7.10
C ILE A 446 -11.39 22.49 7.53
N GLN A 447 -12.30 23.39 7.93
CA GLN A 447 -13.66 23.04 8.25
C GLN A 447 -14.54 23.18 7.00
N VAL A 448 -15.27 22.12 6.64
CA VAL A 448 -16.11 22.09 5.45
C VAL A 448 -17.53 21.71 5.86
N ARG A 449 -18.49 22.58 5.55
CA ARG A 449 -19.92 22.27 5.71
C ARG A 449 -20.41 21.49 4.50
N ILE A 450 -20.80 20.24 4.72
CA ILE A 450 -21.24 19.35 3.65
C ILE A 450 -22.61 19.81 3.13
N THR A 451 -22.69 20.03 1.83
CA THR A 451 -23.95 20.47 1.14
C THR A 451 -24.57 19.35 0.32
N LYS A 452 -23.77 18.35 -0.09
CA LYS A 452 -24.22 17.25 -0.94
C LYS A 452 -23.46 15.97 -0.66
N ALA A 453 -24.19 14.85 -0.59
CA ALA A 453 -23.62 13.50 -0.62
C ALA A 453 -23.75 12.92 -2.03
N MET A 454 -22.67 12.25 -2.48
CA MET A 454 -22.59 11.50 -3.74
C MET A 454 -22.32 10.03 -3.41
N ASN A 455 -22.28 9.15 -4.42
CA ASN A 455 -22.16 7.71 -4.18
C ASN A 455 -20.90 7.28 -3.38
N TRP A 456 -19.82 8.05 -3.47
CA TRP A 456 -18.50 7.73 -2.88
C TRP A 456 -17.72 8.97 -2.42
N ALA A 457 -18.34 10.14 -2.47
CA ALA A 457 -17.73 11.40 -2.09
C ALA A 457 -18.77 12.36 -1.54
N LEU A 458 -18.29 13.38 -0.85
CA LEU A 458 -19.05 14.49 -0.33
C LEU A 458 -18.64 15.78 -1.05
N SER A 459 -19.54 16.73 -1.14
CA SER A 459 -19.22 18.09 -1.59
C SER A 459 -19.69 19.09 -0.53
N GLY A 460 -18.92 20.17 -0.34
CA GLY A 460 -19.25 21.14 0.69
C GLY A 460 -18.65 22.51 0.42
N GLU A 461 -18.90 23.41 1.35
CA GLU A 461 -18.46 24.79 1.34
C GLU A 461 -17.47 25.02 2.50
N LEU A 462 -16.44 25.81 2.24
CA LEU A 462 -15.47 26.20 3.25
C LEU A 462 -16.18 27.02 4.35
N VAL A 463 -15.98 26.63 5.59
CA VAL A 463 -16.39 27.45 6.73
C VAL A 463 -15.21 28.38 7.06
N GLU A 464 -15.36 29.67 6.77
CA GLU A 464 -14.33 30.64 7.12
C GLU A 464 -14.31 30.81 8.64
N ASP A 465 -13.12 30.79 9.24
CA ASP A 465 -12.92 31.22 10.62
C ASP A 465 -13.30 32.70 10.72
N LYS A 466 -14.32 33.01 11.53
CA LYS A 466 -14.77 34.38 11.78
C LYS A 466 -13.78 35.12 12.67
#